data_5144ad7b42a40989256867bba84493f3
#
_entry.id   5144ad7b42a40989256867bba84493f3
#
_cell.length_a   1.000
_cell.length_b   1.000
_cell.length_c   1.000
_cell.angle_alpha   90.00
_cell.angle_beta   90.00
_cell.angle_gamma   90.00
#
_symmetry.space_group_name_H-M   'P 1'
#
loop_
_entity.id
_entity.type
_entity.pdbx_description
1 polymer ?
#
loop_
_entity_poly.entity_id
_entity_poly.type
_entity_poly.pdbx_seq_one_letter_code
_entity_poly.pdbx_strand_id
1 'polypeptide(L)' 'VDTLEPSAIAARIAELRREHRALDERIDQLAANPVDELEAKRLKRRKLQIKDCIARLESMLIPDQPA' A
#
# COMPACT_ATOMS: atom_id res chain seq x y z
N VAL A 1 14.87 5.72 -17.90
CA VAL A 1 13.95 5.69 -16.84
C VAL A 1 14.51 4.97 -15.66
N ASP A 2 14.78 5.69 -14.66
CA ASP A 2 15.41 5.14 -13.54
C ASP A 2 14.50 4.93 -12.40
N THR A 3 13.77 3.85 -12.46
CA THR A 3 12.89 3.46 -11.39
C THR A 3 13.65 3.00 -10.17
N LEU A 4 14.97 2.89 -10.30
CA LEU A 4 15.79 2.43 -9.19
C LEU A 4 16.45 3.57 -8.41
N GLU A 5 16.19 4.81 -8.81
CA GLU A 5 16.72 5.95 -8.06
C GLU A 5 16.08 6.00 -6.68
N PRO A 6 16.91 6.15 -5.62
CA PRO A 6 16.34 6.16 -4.26
C PRO A 6 15.27 7.21 -4.04
N SER A 7 15.43 8.41 -4.62
CA SER A 7 14.43 9.45 -4.43
C SER A 7 13.11 9.09 -5.11
N ALA A 8 13.18 8.44 -6.28
CA ALA A 8 11.97 8.01 -6.97
C ALA A 8 11.27 6.90 -6.20
N ILE A 9 12.04 5.99 -5.64
CA ILE A 9 11.49 4.90 -4.84
C ILE A 9 10.83 5.46 -3.59
N ALA A 10 11.48 6.39 -2.92
CA ALA A 10 10.92 6.99 -1.71
C ALA A 10 9.62 7.73 -2.01
N ALA A 11 9.56 8.45 -3.14
CA ALA A 11 8.36 9.15 -3.53
C ALA A 11 7.22 8.17 -3.79
N ARG A 12 7.54 7.05 -4.44
CA ARG A 12 6.53 6.03 -4.72
C ARG A 12 6.00 5.41 -3.43
N ILE A 13 6.89 5.15 -2.48
CA ILE A 13 6.48 4.62 -1.18
C ILE A 13 5.53 5.60 -0.49
N ALA A 14 5.83 6.89 -0.53
CA ALA A 14 4.97 7.89 0.10
C ALA A 14 3.58 7.89 -0.53
N GLU A 15 3.51 7.78 -1.87
CA GLU A 15 2.24 7.71 -2.56
C GLU A 15 1.44 6.48 -2.14
N LEU A 16 2.12 5.34 -2.10
CA LEU A 16 1.46 4.09 -1.74
C LEU A 16 0.96 4.12 -0.30
N ARG A 17 1.71 4.75 0.59
CA ARG A 17 1.27 4.88 1.99
C ARG A 17 0.01 5.72 2.10
N ARG A 18 -0.10 6.76 1.29
CA ARG A 18 -1.32 7.56 1.26
C ARG A 18 -2.50 6.74 0.76
N GLU A 19 -2.29 5.97 -0.30
CA GLU A 19 -3.34 5.10 -0.81
C GLU A 19 -3.76 4.07 0.23
N HIS A 20 -2.79 3.53 0.93
CA HIS A 20 -3.05 2.54 1.97
C HIS A 20 -3.95 3.12 3.06
N ARG A 21 -3.65 4.34 3.50
CA ARG A 21 -4.45 5.01 4.52
C ARG A 21 -5.86 5.30 4.02
N ALA A 22 -5.95 5.79 2.78
CA ALA A 22 -7.25 6.11 2.19
C ALA A 22 -8.11 4.85 2.11
N LEU A 23 -7.51 3.72 1.74
CA LEU A 23 -8.22 2.47 1.69
C LEU A 23 -8.66 2.00 3.07
N ASP A 24 -7.81 2.17 4.07
CA ASP A 24 -8.17 1.81 5.44
C ASP A 24 -9.40 2.57 5.91
N GLU A 25 -9.42 3.89 5.67
CA GLU A 25 -10.57 4.70 6.04
C GLU A 25 -11.82 4.28 5.30
N ARG A 26 -11.66 4.00 4.00
CA ARG A 26 -12.80 3.59 3.20
C ARG A 26 -13.35 2.25 3.67
N ILE A 27 -12.47 1.32 3.99
CA ILE A 27 -12.88 0.01 4.50
C ILE A 27 -13.65 0.18 5.81
N ASP A 28 -13.17 1.05 6.70
CA ASP A 28 -13.87 1.30 7.96
C ASP A 28 -15.26 1.84 7.73
N GLN A 29 -15.42 2.75 6.78
CA GLN A 29 -16.72 3.29 6.44
C GLN A 29 -17.66 2.22 5.90
N LEU A 30 -17.14 1.36 5.04
CA LEU A 30 -17.95 0.29 4.44
C LEU A 30 -18.27 -0.80 5.45
N ALA A 31 -17.42 -1.00 6.44
CA ALA A 31 -17.63 -2.04 7.44
C ALA A 31 -18.88 -1.77 8.28
N ALA A 32 -19.28 -0.51 8.38
CA ALA A 32 -20.49 -0.16 9.14
C ALA A 32 -21.76 -0.56 8.40
N ASN A 33 -21.66 -0.93 7.13
CA ASN A 33 -22.82 -1.21 6.31
C ASN A 33 -22.71 -2.61 5.72
N PRO A 34 -23.59 -3.56 6.12
CA PRO A 34 -23.47 -4.93 5.63
C PRO A 34 -23.66 -5.07 4.11
N VAL A 35 -24.35 -4.10 3.50
CA VAL A 35 -24.57 -4.14 2.06
C VAL A 35 -23.28 -4.00 1.28
N ASP A 36 -22.31 -3.33 1.89
CA ASP A 36 -21.04 -3.04 1.21
C ASP A 36 -19.93 -4.05 1.51
N GLU A 37 -20.32 -5.23 1.96
CA GLU A 37 -19.34 -6.23 2.36
C GLU A 37 -18.45 -6.67 1.19
N LEU A 38 -19.05 -6.81 0.01
CA LEU A 38 -18.28 -7.24 -1.16
C LEU A 38 -17.24 -6.20 -1.55
N GLU A 39 -17.64 -4.94 -1.54
CA GLU A 39 -16.70 -3.86 -1.86
C GLU A 39 -15.61 -3.76 -0.82
N ALA A 40 -15.96 -3.93 0.46
CA ALA A 40 -14.96 -3.92 1.52
C ALA A 40 -13.91 -5.02 1.30
N LYS A 41 -14.34 -6.19 0.86
CA LYS A 41 -13.40 -7.27 0.57
C LYS A 41 -12.46 -6.92 -0.55
N ARG A 42 -12.97 -6.27 -1.60
CA ARG A 42 -12.14 -5.85 -2.72
C ARG A 42 -11.10 -4.84 -2.28
N LEU A 43 -11.51 -3.90 -1.44
CA LEU A 43 -10.60 -2.88 -0.94
C LEU A 43 -9.55 -3.49 -0.02
N LYS A 44 -9.92 -4.48 0.78
CA LYS A 44 -8.95 -5.17 1.63
C LYS A 44 -7.88 -5.87 0.79
N ARG A 45 -8.29 -6.48 -0.31
CA ARG A 45 -7.34 -7.12 -1.21
C ARG A 45 -6.40 -6.08 -1.82
N ARG A 46 -6.95 -4.95 -2.24
CA ARG A 46 -6.15 -3.85 -2.79
C ARG A 46 -5.16 -3.35 -1.75
N LYS A 47 -5.62 -3.19 -0.52
CA LYS A 47 -4.77 -2.74 0.57
C LYS A 47 -3.58 -3.67 0.78
N LEU A 48 -3.83 -4.98 0.72
CA LEU A 48 -2.76 -5.96 0.88
C LEU A 48 -1.76 -5.88 -0.26
N GLN A 49 -2.23 -5.65 -1.48
CA GLN A 49 -1.34 -5.49 -2.62
C GLN A 49 -0.45 -4.26 -2.46
N ILE A 50 -1.04 -3.16 -1.99
CA ILE A 50 -0.28 -1.93 -1.79
C ILE A 50 0.75 -2.13 -0.68
N LYS A 51 0.36 -2.78 0.40
CA LYS A 51 1.28 -3.07 1.49
C LYS A 51 2.46 -3.90 1.01
N ASP A 52 2.19 -4.89 0.17
CA ASP A 52 3.24 -5.72 -0.39
C ASP A 52 4.18 -4.92 -1.28
N CYS A 53 3.64 -4.01 -2.08
CA CYS A 53 4.46 -3.14 -2.91
C CYS A 53 5.34 -2.24 -2.06
N ILE A 54 4.79 -1.68 -1.00
CA ILE A 54 5.57 -0.83 -0.10
C ILE A 54 6.74 -1.62 0.48
N ALA A 55 6.47 -2.84 0.93
CA ALA A 55 7.52 -3.68 1.51
C ALA A 55 8.64 -3.95 0.50
N ARG A 56 8.26 -4.24 -0.75
CA ARG A 56 9.25 -4.47 -1.78
C ARG A 56 10.10 -3.25 -2.09
N LEU A 57 9.45 -2.10 -2.16
CA LEU A 57 10.17 -0.86 -2.44
C LEU A 57 11.08 -0.48 -1.29
N GLU A 58 10.62 -0.69 -0.07
CA GLU A 58 11.47 -0.43 1.10
C GLU A 58 12.69 -1.34 1.10
N SER A 59 12.50 -2.56 0.69
CA SER A 59 13.61 -3.51 0.59
C SER A 59 14.65 -3.06 -0.42
N MET A 60 14.22 -2.37 -1.46
CA MET A 60 15.15 -1.83 -2.46
C MET A 60 15.94 -0.65 -1.94
N LEU A 61 15.35 0.11 -1.01
CA LEU A 61 16.07 1.25 -0.42
C LEU A 61 17.12 0.83 0.60
N ILE A 62 16.96 -0.35 1.17
CA ILE A 62 17.88 -0.85 2.20
C ILE A 62 18.57 -2.09 1.65
N PRO A 63 19.67 -1.90 0.91
CA PRO A 63 20.35 -3.04 0.26
C PRO A 63 20.98 -4.02 1.22
N ASP A 64 21.32 -3.55 2.41
CA ASP A 64 21.96 -4.43 3.37
C ASP A 64 21.04 -4.84 4.45
N GLN A 65 20.08 -5.62 4.11
CA GLN A 65 19.19 -6.15 5.12
C GLN A 65 19.80 -7.38 5.75
N PRO A 66 19.97 -7.39 7.05
CA PRO A 66 20.42 -8.60 7.73
C PRO A 66 19.34 -9.65 7.56
N ALA A 67 19.76 -10.81 7.20
CA ALA A 67 18.85 -11.91 6.92
C ALA A 67 18.18 -12.43 8.19
#